data_527c88a2698596740dc26a62bf97eb57
#
_entry.id   527c88a2698596740dc26a62bf97eb57
#
_cell.length_a   1.000
_cell.length_b   1.000
_cell.length_c   1.000
_cell.angle_alpha   90.00
_cell.angle_beta   90.00
_cell.angle_gamma   90.00
#
_symmetry.space_group_name_H-M   'P 1'
#
loop_
_entity.id
_entity.type
_entity.pdbx_description
1 polymer ?
#
loop_
_entity_poly.entity_id
_entity_poly.type
_entity_poly.pdbx_seq_one_letter_code
_entity_poly.pdbx_strand_id
1 'polypeptide(L)'
;MIRVRHVGITVSDLDKMLDFYGNFLGFTNQKVALEQGEYIDNFSGLKNVKVTTAKLSNGKDEVLIELLKYHSHSGQSARSELINPGISHFALTVPNLNLLYENCLKA
;
A
#
# COMPACT_ATOMS: atom_id res chain seq x y z
N MET A 1 -6.58 -14.76 -18.85
CA MET A 1 -7.50 -14.15 -17.87
C MET A 1 -6.81 -12.96 -17.19
N ILE A 2 -7.50 -11.83 -17.15
CA ILE A 2 -6.99 -10.64 -16.46
C ILE A 2 -7.39 -10.72 -14.97
N ARG A 3 -6.45 -10.47 -14.08
CA ARG A 3 -6.66 -10.50 -12.63
C ARG A 3 -6.06 -9.26 -11.98
N VAL A 4 -6.64 -8.83 -10.88
CA VAL A 4 -5.99 -7.84 -10.02
C VAL A 4 -4.78 -8.50 -9.37
N ARG A 5 -3.60 -7.90 -9.56
CA ARG A 5 -2.35 -8.41 -8.99
C ARG A 5 -2.07 -7.81 -7.62
N HIS A 6 -2.19 -6.50 -7.51
CA HIS A 6 -2.03 -5.78 -6.25
C HIS A 6 -2.77 -4.45 -6.29
N VAL A 7 -2.92 -3.86 -5.14
CA VAL A 7 -3.41 -2.50 -4.96
C VAL A 7 -2.25 -1.65 -4.46
N GLY A 8 -1.96 -0.56 -5.16
CA GLY A 8 -0.92 0.38 -4.77
C GLY A 8 -1.48 1.50 -3.90
N ILE A 9 -0.82 1.79 -2.78
CA ILE A 9 -1.22 2.84 -1.84
C ILE A 9 -0.01 3.73 -1.58
N THR A 10 -0.12 5.00 -1.95
CA THR A 10 0.90 5.99 -1.60
C THR A 10 0.70 6.43 -0.16
N VAL A 11 1.79 6.39 0.62
CA VAL A 11 1.76 6.67 2.05
C VAL A 11 2.73 7.79 2.41
N SER A 12 2.44 8.51 3.47
CA SER A 12 3.31 9.55 4.00
C SER A 12 4.30 9.02 5.04
N ASP A 13 3.92 8.00 5.78
CA ASP A 13 4.73 7.36 6.83
C ASP A 13 4.78 5.86 6.56
N LEU A 14 5.85 5.43 5.90
CA LEU A 14 6.00 4.04 5.50
C LEU A 14 6.15 3.11 6.70
N ASP A 15 6.94 3.48 7.70
CA ASP A 15 7.18 2.63 8.88
C ASP A 15 5.89 2.37 9.63
N LYS A 16 5.09 3.40 9.83
CA LYS A 16 3.78 3.27 10.47
C LYS A 16 2.85 2.34 9.69
N MET A 17 2.84 2.47 8.37
CA MET A 17 1.96 1.65 7.53
C MET A 17 2.46 0.22 7.39
N LEU A 18 3.78 -0.01 7.41
CA LEU A 18 4.34 -1.34 7.47
C LEU A 18 3.99 -2.04 8.79
N ASP A 19 3.99 -1.32 9.89
CA ASP A 19 3.56 -1.86 11.17
C ASP A 19 2.08 -2.23 11.14
N PHE A 20 1.25 -1.35 10.61
CA PHE A 20 -0.19 -1.60 10.51
C PHE A 20 -0.52 -2.81 9.62
N TYR A 21 -0.05 -2.81 8.38
CA TYR A 21 -0.35 -3.91 7.45
C TYR A 21 0.41 -5.19 7.79
N GLY A 22 1.65 -5.07 8.25
CA GLY A 22 2.50 -6.21 8.58
C GLY A 22 2.15 -6.84 9.92
N ASN A 23 2.41 -6.12 10.99
CA ASN A 23 2.27 -6.67 12.35
C ASN A 23 0.82 -6.77 12.80
N PHE A 24 0.01 -5.75 12.53
CA PHE A 24 -1.37 -5.73 13.00
C PHE A 24 -2.29 -6.56 12.11
N LEU A 25 -2.25 -6.39 10.79
CA LEU A 25 -3.12 -7.12 9.86
C LEU A 25 -2.54 -8.48 9.39
N GLY A 26 -1.25 -8.72 9.59
CA GLY A 26 -0.66 -10.02 9.29
C GLY A 26 -0.10 -10.23 7.90
N PHE A 27 0.14 -9.17 7.14
CA PHE A 27 0.86 -9.24 5.86
C PHE A 27 2.37 -9.33 6.12
N THR A 28 2.81 -10.48 6.62
CA THR A 28 4.15 -10.66 7.15
C THR A 28 5.23 -10.86 6.09
N ASN A 29 4.86 -11.27 4.89
CA ASN A 29 5.80 -11.35 3.77
C ASN A 29 5.98 -9.96 3.18
N GLN A 30 7.17 -9.39 3.37
CA GLN A 30 7.47 -8.03 2.94
C GLN A 30 8.69 -8.02 2.04
N LYS A 31 8.60 -7.33 0.91
CA LYS A 31 9.72 -7.05 0.03
C LYS A 31 9.82 -5.55 -0.17
N VAL A 32 10.84 -4.96 0.44
CA VAL A 32 11.06 -3.51 0.42
C VAL A 32 12.24 -3.19 -0.49
N ALA A 33 12.08 -2.23 -1.39
CA ALA A 33 13.11 -1.80 -2.31
C ALA A 33 13.03 -0.29 -2.56
N LEU A 34 14.21 0.32 -2.70
CA LEU A 34 14.32 1.69 -3.20
C LEU A 34 14.39 1.64 -4.74
N GLU A 35 13.51 2.35 -5.39
CA GLU A 35 13.44 2.40 -6.84
C GLU A 35 13.70 3.81 -7.35
N GLN A 36 14.55 3.92 -8.38
CA GLN A 36 14.90 5.17 -9.04
C GLN A 36 15.46 4.86 -10.43
N GLY A 37 15.52 5.86 -11.27
CA GLY A 37 16.07 5.75 -12.61
C GLY A 37 15.05 6.02 -13.71
N GLU A 38 15.49 5.90 -14.96
CA GLU A 38 14.71 6.26 -16.13
C GLU A 38 13.39 5.50 -16.22
N TYR A 39 13.40 4.21 -15.87
CA TYR A 39 12.19 3.38 -15.90
C TYR A 39 11.10 3.96 -14.99
N ILE A 40 11.48 4.31 -13.76
CA ILE A 40 10.53 4.86 -12.80
C ILE A 40 10.06 6.25 -13.21
N ASP A 41 10.95 7.08 -13.75
CA ASP A 41 10.61 8.40 -14.26
C ASP A 41 9.59 8.29 -15.40
N ASN A 42 9.84 7.40 -16.35
CA ASN A 42 8.91 7.19 -17.47
C ASN A 42 7.56 6.64 -17.01
N PHE A 43 7.58 5.69 -16.09
CA PHE A 43 6.38 5.06 -15.55
C PHE A 43 5.52 6.07 -14.78
N SER A 44 6.13 6.90 -13.95
CA SER A 44 5.42 7.85 -13.09
C SER A 44 5.03 9.16 -13.78
N GLY A 45 5.68 9.49 -14.90
CA GLY A 45 5.54 10.79 -15.54
C GLY A 45 6.23 11.93 -14.78
N LEU A 46 7.11 11.59 -13.83
CA LEU A 46 7.88 12.55 -13.03
C LEU A 46 9.35 12.47 -13.41
N LYS A 47 10.15 13.42 -12.91
CA LYS A 47 11.60 13.46 -13.15
C LYS A 47 12.36 13.23 -11.86
N ASN A 48 13.45 12.46 -11.95
CA ASN A 48 14.35 12.19 -10.83
C ASN A 48 13.62 11.59 -9.62
N VAL A 49 12.75 10.63 -9.89
CA VAL A 49 11.96 9.96 -8.86
C VAL A 49 12.83 9.09 -7.99
N LYS A 50 12.61 9.18 -6.69
CA LYS A 50 13.13 8.25 -5.71
C LYS A 50 11.97 7.79 -4.84
N VAL A 51 11.63 6.51 -4.91
CA VAL A 51 10.49 5.93 -4.22
C VAL A 51 10.88 4.62 -3.56
N THR A 52 10.47 4.43 -2.32
CA THR A 52 10.54 3.13 -1.66
C THR A 52 9.22 2.41 -1.86
N THR A 53 9.28 1.19 -2.37
CA THR A 53 8.13 0.32 -2.52
C THR A 53 8.21 -0.82 -1.52
N ALA A 54 7.08 -1.13 -0.91
CA ALA A 54 6.95 -2.27 -0.01
C ALA A 54 5.83 -3.16 -0.52
N LYS A 55 6.20 -4.34 -1.00
CA LYS A 55 5.26 -5.35 -1.50
C LYS A 55 4.93 -6.30 -0.38
N LEU A 56 3.65 -6.41 -0.06
CA LEU A 56 3.16 -7.14 1.10
C LEU A 56 2.26 -8.28 0.67
N SER A 57 2.46 -9.45 1.28
CA SER A 57 1.56 -10.59 1.10
C SER A 57 1.44 -11.37 2.41
N ASN A 58 0.42 -12.19 2.48
CA ASN A 58 0.22 -13.15 3.58
C ASN A 58 0.25 -14.60 3.09
N GLY A 59 0.60 -14.82 1.84
CA GLY A 59 0.74 -16.12 1.20
C GLY A 59 2.06 -16.27 0.49
N LYS A 60 2.25 -17.40 -0.20
CA LYS A 60 3.55 -17.74 -0.80
C LYS A 60 3.87 -16.95 -2.06
N ASP A 61 2.86 -16.63 -2.89
CA ASP A 61 3.11 -16.22 -4.26
C ASP A 61 2.36 -14.96 -4.72
N GLU A 62 1.53 -14.36 -3.88
CA GLU A 62 0.73 -13.21 -4.27
C GLU A 62 1.10 -11.96 -3.49
N VAL A 63 1.43 -10.92 -4.24
CA VAL A 63 1.53 -9.56 -3.69
C VAL A 63 0.12 -8.97 -3.69
N LEU A 64 -0.40 -8.66 -2.53
CA LEU A 64 -1.76 -8.13 -2.39
C LEU A 64 -1.79 -6.63 -2.24
N ILE A 65 -0.81 -6.07 -1.54
CA ILE A 65 -0.71 -4.63 -1.28
C ILE A 65 0.71 -4.17 -1.57
N GLU A 66 0.82 -3.04 -2.26
CA GLU A 66 2.08 -2.35 -2.46
C GLU A 66 1.99 -0.97 -1.84
N LEU A 67 2.84 -0.68 -0.86
CA LEU A 67 2.97 0.64 -0.27
C LEU A 67 4.07 1.41 -0.99
N LEU A 68 3.82 2.69 -1.28
CA LEU A 68 4.78 3.54 -1.98
C LEU A 68 5.04 4.80 -1.16
N LYS A 69 6.31 5.05 -0.85
CA LYS A 69 6.75 6.28 -0.21
C LYS A 69 7.68 7.04 -1.15
N TYR A 70 7.19 8.15 -1.69
CA TYR A 70 8.00 9.03 -2.53
C TYR A 70 8.88 9.91 -1.66
N HIS A 71 10.19 9.87 -1.91
CA HIS A 71 11.19 10.69 -1.19
C HIS A 71 11.51 11.97 -1.94
N SER A 72 11.43 11.91 -3.26
CA SER A 72 11.83 13.00 -4.16
C SER A 72 10.72 14.02 -4.41
N HIS A 73 9.47 13.65 -4.19
CA HIS A 73 8.30 14.47 -4.51
C HIS A 73 7.33 14.45 -3.34
N SER A 74 6.77 15.60 -3.02
CA SER A 74 5.74 15.73 -1.99
C SER A 74 4.36 15.81 -2.63
N GLY A 75 3.45 14.98 -2.13
CA GLY A 75 2.05 15.03 -2.52
C GLY A 75 1.20 15.68 -1.44
N GLN A 76 -0.03 15.99 -1.79
CA GLN A 76 -1.04 16.47 -0.87
C GLN A 76 -2.01 15.33 -0.57
N SER A 77 -2.54 15.32 0.66
CA SER A 77 -3.60 14.39 1.01
C SER A 77 -4.84 14.69 0.16
N ALA A 78 -5.18 13.74 -0.71
CA ALA A 78 -6.36 13.85 -1.55
C ALA A 78 -7.54 13.21 -0.84
N ARG A 79 -8.35 14.02 -0.17
CA ARG A 79 -9.64 13.56 0.33
C ARG A 79 -10.66 13.71 -0.78
N SER A 80 -11.20 12.59 -1.23
CA SER A 80 -12.29 12.57 -2.18
C SER A 80 -13.55 12.07 -1.50
N GLU A 81 -14.68 12.65 -1.85
CA GLU A 81 -15.98 12.12 -1.43
C GLU A 81 -16.17 10.72 -2.02
N LEU A 82 -16.78 9.81 -1.24
CA LEU A 82 -16.98 8.42 -1.69
C LEU A 82 -17.81 8.31 -2.97
N ILE A 83 -18.64 9.28 -3.23
CA ILE A 83 -19.49 9.30 -4.42
C ILE A 83 -18.81 9.77 -5.69
N ASN A 84 -17.61 10.34 -5.57
CA ASN A 84 -16.88 10.80 -6.75
C ASN A 84 -16.31 9.61 -7.53
N PRO A 85 -16.38 9.63 -8.87
CA PRO A 85 -15.77 8.56 -9.66
C PRO A 85 -14.30 8.39 -9.34
N GLY A 86 -13.88 7.15 -9.17
CA GLY A 86 -12.50 6.79 -8.85
C GLY A 86 -12.43 5.63 -7.87
N ILE A 87 -11.22 5.30 -7.42
CA ILE A 87 -11.03 4.26 -6.42
C ILE A 87 -11.43 4.81 -5.05
N SER A 88 -12.45 4.23 -4.46
CA SER A 88 -12.95 4.67 -3.15
C SER A 88 -12.47 3.79 -1.99
N HIS A 89 -12.34 2.49 -2.21
CA HIS A 89 -11.97 1.54 -1.18
C HIS A 89 -11.56 0.19 -1.78
N PHE A 90 -10.97 -0.65 -0.97
CA PHE A 90 -10.82 -2.06 -1.24
C PHE A 90 -11.22 -2.85 0.01
N ALA A 91 -11.54 -4.13 -0.16
CA ALA A 91 -12.02 -4.97 0.92
C ALA A 91 -11.04 -6.12 1.19
N LEU A 92 -10.91 -6.46 2.44
CA LEU A 92 -10.12 -7.60 2.90
C LEU A 92 -11.05 -8.62 3.56
N THR A 93 -10.83 -9.88 3.24
CA THR A 93 -11.45 -10.98 3.98
C THR A 93 -10.58 -11.33 5.17
N VAL A 94 -11.16 -11.41 6.34
CA VAL A 94 -10.44 -11.72 7.58
C VAL A 94 -11.03 -12.94 8.27
N PRO A 95 -10.23 -13.74 8.99
CA PRO A 95 -10.70 -14.97 9.62
C PRO A 95 -11.75 -14.74 10.72
N ASN A 96 -11.59 -13.67 11.49
CA ASN A 96 -12.49 -13.33 12.60
C ASN A 96 -12.68 -11.83 12.67
N LEU A 97 -13.77 -11.37 12.08
CA LEU A 97 -14.06 -9.95 12.00
C LEU A 97 -14.30 -9.32 13.36
N ASN A 98 -15.01 -10.01 14.25
CA ASN A 98 -15.30 -9.48 15.58
C ASN A 98 -14.04 -9.27 16.40
N LEU A 99 -13.12 -10.24 16.35
CA LEU A 99 -11.83 -10.11 17.05
C LEU A 99 -10.98 -8.97 16.47
N LEU A 100 -10.93 -8.85 15.16
CA LEU A 100 -10.20 -7.77 14.53
C LEU A 100 -10.79 -6.41 14.90
N TYR A 101 -12.10 -6.29 14.92
CA TYR A 101 -12.77 -5.06 15.35
C TYR A 101 -12.40 -4.67 16.78
N GLU A 102 -12.45 -5.64 17.70
CA GLU A 102 -12.06 -5.41 19.10
C GLU A 102 -10.59 -4.97 19.21
N ASN A 103 -9.70 -5.61 18.44
CA ASN A 103 -8.28 -5.24 18.42
C ASN A 103 -8.06 -3.82 17.87
N CYS A 104 -8.82 -3.42 16.87
CA CYS A 104 -8.79 -2.04 16.36
C CYS A 104 -9.16 -1.02 17.43
N LEU A 105 -10.14 -1.32 18.26
CA LEU A 105 -10.57 -0.43 19.33
C LEU A 105 -9.51 -0.25 20.42
N LYS A 106 -8.62 -1.23 20.60
CA LYS A 106 -7.56 -1.21 21.61
C LYS A 106 -6.27 -0.56 21.08
N ALA A 107 -6.13 -0.43 19.78
CA ALA A 107 -4.90 0.06 19.18
C ALA A 107 -4.78 1.59 19.22
#